data_eb45db65918317a2aee36d2e76b5a5bd
#
_entry.id   eb45db65918317a2aee36d2e76b5a5bd
#
_cell.length_a   1.000
_cell.length_b   1.000
_cell.length_c   1.000
_cell.angle_alpha   90.00
_cell.angle_beta   90.00
_cell.angle_gamma   90.00
#
_symmetry.space_group_name_H-M   'P 1'
#
loop_
_entity.id
_entity.type
_entity.pdbx_description
1 polymer ?
#
loop_
_entity_poly.entity_id
_entity_poly.type
_entity_poly.pdbx_seq_one_letter_code
_entity_poly.pdbx_strand_id
1 'polypeptide(L)'
;KCVDSLLSQTFEEMEIICIDDASQDESGKILDDYAARDGRMKVIHADENMGTLRARIRGITEASGKYVMFVDSDDYLEVSACEELLKLLTEHPVDVLHFGTVLHANENVSDDLKNWVTNFLTPYEGELEGNLIEKCFVDEKFDFNITNKIWRREVCEEAFANVEQIRLVASEDRYIFFLLMYYAKNYYGIIEKYYNYNLGIGVTGGDILSLDQFEKRCSGAEASELVKRFLEKTGSIEKFRKESKCFADKILWDCVDCWHNK
;
A
#
# COMPACT_ATOMS: atom_id res chain seq x y z
N LYS A 1 14.63 4.62 11.70
CA LYS A 1 15.14 4.09 10.43
C LYS A 1 14.25 4.52 9.26
N CYS A 2 12.91 4.36 9.36
CA CYS A 2 11.98 4.82 8.32
C CYS A 2 12.19 6.32 8.02
N VAL A 3 11.95 7.19 9.00
CA VAL A 3 12.09 8.65 8.86
C VAL A 3 13.50 9.05 8.44
N ASP A 4 14.57 8.41 9.01
CA ASP A 4 15.95 8.70 8.60
C ASP A 4 16.17 8.45 7.11
N SER A 5 15.60 7.38 6.55
CA SER A 5 15.73 7.05 5.12
C SER A 5 15.04 8.08 4.21
N LEU A 6 13.93 8.65 4.67
CA LEU A 6 13.21 9.71 3.95
C LEU A 6 13.96 11.04 4.01
N LEU A 7 14.49 11.40 5.17
CA LEU A 7 15.25 12.65 5.35
C LEU A 7 16.62 12.62 4.65
N SER A 8 17.20 11.43 4.45
CA SER A 8 18.48 11.25 3.76
C SER A 8 18.36 11.07 2.24
N GLN A 9 17.16 11.20 1.67
CA GLN A 9 17.00 11.12 0.21
C GLN A 9 17.83 12.19 -0.51
N THR A 10 18.45 11.80 -1.64
CA THR A 10 19.23 12.71 -2.50
C THR A 10 18.34 13.74 -3.21
N PHE A 11 17.06 13.46 -3.37
CA PHE A 11 16.06 14.36 -3.92
C PHE A 11 15.46 15.24 -2.80
N GLU A 12 15.63 16.57 -2.91
CA GLU A 12 15.23 17.54 -1.88
C GLU A 12 13.82 18.13 -2.09
N GLU A 13 13.34 18.19 -3.34
CA GLU A 13 12.03 18.80 -3.69
C GLU A 13 10.87 17.84 -3.38
N MET A 14 10.75 17.42 -2.14
CA MET A 14 9.72 16.50 -1.65
C MET A 14 9.12 16.98 -0.33
N GLU A 15 7.91 16.58 -0.06
CA GLU A 15 7.28 16.69 1.25
C GLU A 15 7.16 15.30 1.89
N ILE A 16 7.28 15.26 3.20
CA ILE A 16 7.15 14.04 4.02
C ILE A 16 5.99 14.26 4.97
N ILE A 17 4.89 13.54 4.76
CA ILE A 17 3.69 13.65 5.58
C ILE A 17 3.61 12.43 6.48
N CYS A 18 3.80 12.64 7.78
CA CYS A 18 3.71 11.59 8.79
C CYS A 18 2.36 11.70 9.50
N ILE A 19 1.61 10.61 9.51
CA ILE A 19 0.36 10.51 10.25
C ILE A 19 0.60 9.68 11.51
N ASP A 20 0.52 10.31 12.66
CA ASP A 20 0.51 9.65 13.95
C ASP A 20 -0.94 9.30 14.33
N ASP A 21 -1.27 8.04 14.22
CA ASP A 21 -2.62 7.52 14.45
C ASP A 21 -2.89 7.28 15.96
N ALA A 22 -2.71 8.33 16.76
CA ALA A 22 -2.86 8.35 18.21
C ALA A 22 -1.97 7.33 18.92
N SER A 23 -0.68 7.30 18.59
CA SER A 23 0.31 6.43 19.23
C SER A 23 0.35 6.65 20.74
N GLN A 24 0.43 5.56 21.52
CA GLN A 24 0.46 5.62 23.00
C GLN A 24 1.89 5.59 23.56
N ASP A 25 2.89 5.52 22.69
CA ASP A 25 4.31 5.52 23.00
C ASP A 25 4.97 6.85 22.60
N GLU A 26 6.30 6.90 22.60
CA GLU A 26 7.08 8.08 22.23
C GLU A 26 7.06 8.42 20.71
N SER A 27 6.34 7.66 19.89
CA SER A 27 6.36 7.82 18.42
C SER A 27 5.99 9.24 17.99
N GLY A 28 4.87 9.78 18.51
CA GLY A 28 4.43 11.14 18.18
C GLY A 28 5.50 12.20 18.50
N LYS A 29 6.11 12.12 19.69
CA LYS A 29 7.18 13.03 20.10
C LYS A 29 8.43 12.89 19.23
N ILE A 30 8.80 11.67 18.87
CA ILE A 30 9.93 11.42 17.96
C ILE A 30 9.67 12.08 16.61
N LEU A 31 8.46 11.98 16.07
CA LEU A 31 8.08 12.62 14.81
C LEU A 31 8.18 14.15 14.92
N ASP A 32 7.70 14.76 16.01
CA ASP A 32 7.80 16.19 16.25
C ASP A 32 9.26 16.67 16.32
N ASP A 33 10.12 15.90 17.00
CA ASP A 33 11.56 16.19 17.09
C ASP A 33 12.25 16.15 15.71
N TYR A 34 11.81 15.28 14.80
CA TYR A 34 12.28 15.25 13.41
C TYR A 34 11.74 16.45 12.61
N ALA A 35 10.45 16.74 12.70
CA ALA A 35 9.82 17.86 11.99
C ALA A 35 10.40 19.22 12.41
N ALA A 36 10.82 19.36 13.67
CA ALA A 36 11.51 20.57 14.14
C ALA A 36 12.90 20.79 13.49
N ARG A 37 13.48 19.76 12.87
CA ARG A 37 14.83 19.79 12.26
C ARG A 37 14.81 19.84 10.75
N ASP A 38 13.72 19.40 10.10
CA ASP A 38 13.61 19.36 8.65
C ASP A 38 12.25 19.89 8.18
N GLY A 39 12.27 21.02 7.50
CA GLY A 39 11.08 21.72 7.03
C GLY A 39 10.29 21.00 5.93
N ARG A 40 10.82 19.92 5.37
CA ARG A 40 10.09 19.04 4.41
C ARG A 40 9.08 18.15 5.12
N MET A 41 9.23 17.95 6.44
CA MET A 41 8.43 17.03 7.22
C MET A 41 7.25 17.74 7.89
N LYS A 42 6.05 17.20 7.70
CA LYS A 42 4.81 17.59 8.35
C LYS A 42 4.27 16.43 9.15
N VAL A 43 4.00 16.66 10.44
CA VAL A 43 3.37 15.67 11.32
C VAL A 43 1.92 16.04 11.55
N ILE A 44 1.05 15.04 11.50
CA ILE A 44 -0.39 15.16 11.76
C ILE A 44 -0.76 14.14 12.83
N HIS A 45 -1.12 14.62 14.01
CA HIS A 45 -1.61 13.77 15.09
C HIS A 45 -3.11 13.58 15.00
N ALA A 46 -3.56 12.33 15.07
CA ALA A 46 -4.97 11.99 15.20
C ALA A 46 -5.38 12.05 16.68
N ASP A 47 -6.62 12.48 16.95
CA ASP A 47 -7.19 12.51 18.30
C ASP A 47 -7.48 11.10 18.83
N GLU A 48 -7.72 10.14 17.94
CA GLU A 48 -7.98 8.74 18.24
C GLU A 48 -7.40 7.81 17.17
N ASN A 49 -7.17 6.54 17.51
CA ASN A 49 -6.71 5.54 16.54
C ASN A 49 -7.81 5.24 15.51
N MET A 50 -7.59 5.70 14.29
CA MET A 50 -8.53 5.59 13.17
C MET A 50 -8.24 4.38 12.26
N GLY A 51 -7.04 3.80 12.38
CA GLY A 51 -6.53 2.70 11.55
C GLY A 51 -5.91 3.16 10.23
N THR A 52 -5.14 2.27 9.63
CA THR A 52 -4.29 2.52 8.45
C THR A 52 -5.05 3.14 7.28
N LEU A 53 -6.29 2.67 7.02
CA LEU A 53 -7.13 3.20 5.94
C LEU A 53 -7.36 4.71 6.07
N ARG A 54 -7.79 5.17 7.24
CA ARG A 54 -8.08 6.59 7.49
C ARG A 54 -6.81 7.42 7.57
N ALA A 55 -5.73 6.87 8.11
CA ALA A 55 -4.43 7.53 8.12
C ALA A 55 -3.96 7.83 6.68
N ARG A 56 -4.10 6.87 5.75
CA ARG A 56 -3.77 7.07 4.33
C ARG A 56 -4.68 8.09 3.66
N ILE A 57 -5.99 8.08 3.92
CA ILE A 57 -6.92 9.12 3.43
C ILE A 57 -6.45 10.50 3.88
N ARG A 58 -6.08 10.65 5.16
CA ARG A 58 -5.59 11.91 5.70
C ARG A 58 -4.30 12.35 5.01
N GLY A 59 -3.35 11.43 4.80
CA GLY A 59 -2.11 11.71 4.09
C GLY A 59 -2.34 12.25 2.67
N ILE A 60 -3.23 11.63 1.89
CA ILE A 60 -3.58 12.08 0.54
C ILE A 60 -4.26 13.46 0.56
N THR A 61 -5.14 13.72 1.52
CA THR A 61 -5.81 15.02 1.65
C THR A 61 -4.82 16.17 1.88
N GLU A 62 -3.71 15.89 2.55
CA GLU A 62 -2.67 16.88 2.87
C GLU A 62 -1.56 16.97 1.82
N ALA A 63 -1.51 15.99 0.90
CA ALA A 63 -0.46 15.91 -0.13
C ALA A 63 -0.66 16.96 -1.22
N SER A 64 0.44 17.61 -1.63
CA SER A 64 0.48 18.62 -2.69
C SER A 64 1.37 18.23 -3.88
N GLY A 65 2.28 17.25 -3.70
CA GLY A 65 3.19 16.77 -4.72
C GLY A 65 2.47 16.15 -5.93
N LYS A 66 3.10 16.16 -7.08
CA LYS A 66 2.57 15.56 -8.32
C LYS A 66 2.44 14.04 -8.23
N TYR A 67 3.31 13.42 -7.45
CA TYR A 67 3.35 11.98 -7.23
C TYR A 67 3.32 11.68 -5.74
N VAL A 68 2.81 10.53 -5.37
CA VAL A 68 2.69 10.05 -3.99
C VAL A 68 3.33 8.68 -3.88
N MET A 69 4.08 8.46 -2.80
CA MET A 69 4.61 7.16 -2.38
C MET A 69 4.15 6.90 -0.95
N PHE A 70 3.66 5.70 -0.68
CA PHE A 70 3.36 5.25 0.68
C PHE A 70 4.55 4.48 1.23
N VAL A 71 4.92 4.77 2.47
CA VAL A 71 5.99 4.06 3.19
C VAL A 71 5.47 3.67 4.56
N ASP A 72 5.50 2.39 4.87
CA ASP A 72 5.08 1.88 6.18
C ASP A 72 6.18 2.17 7.22
N SER A 73 5.79 2.40 8.47
CA SER A 73 6.68 2.89 9.53
C SER A 73 7.78 1.90 9.93
N ASP A 74 7.61 0.62 9.65
CA ASP A 74 8.57 -0.45 9.87
C ASP A 74 9.53 -0.68 8.69
N ASP A 75 9.29 -0.02 7.55
CA ASP A 75 10.06 -0.14 6.31
C ASP A 75 10.96 1.10 6.06
N TYR A 76 11.74 1.07 4.98
CA TYR A 76 12.59 2.19 4.60
C TYR A 76 12.99 2.16 3.12
N LEU A 77 13.43 3.31 2.59
CA LEU A 77 13.85 3.47 1.21
C LEU A 77 15.37 3.46 1.06
N GLU A 78 15.86 3.08 -0.14
CA GLU A 78 17.22 3.36 -0.56
C GLU A 78 17.43 4.88 -0.72
N VAL A 79 18.65 5.36 -0.46
CA VAL A 79 18.95 6.81 -0.38
C VAL A 79 18.74 7.56 -1.69
N SER A 80 18.88 6.89 -2.84
CA SER A 80 18.67 7.47 -4.19
C SER A 80 17.26 7.24 -4.75
N ALA A 81 16.38 6.58 -4.00
CA ALA A 81 15.09 6.09 -4.50
C ALA A 81 14.26 7.21 -5.16
N CYS A 82 14.04 8.32 -4.46
CA CYS A 82 13.17 9.39 -4.97
C CYS A 82 13.75 10.03 -6.24
N GLU A 83 15.05 10.26 -6.30
CA GLU A 83 15.73 10.87 -7.45
C GLU A 83 15.66 9.97 -8.69
N GLU A 84 16.02 8.69 -8.56
CA GLU A 84 16.06 7.75 -9.66
C GLU A 84 14.65 7.43 -10.18
N LEU A 85 13.69 7.23 -9.26
CA LEU A 85 12.30 6.96 -9.63
C LEU A 85 11.64 8.17 -10.29
N LEU A 86 11.93 9.41 -9.85
CA LEU A 86 11.42 10.62 -10.51
C LEU A 86 12.01 10.79 -11.92
N LYS A 87 13.27 10.43 -12.13
CA LYS A 87 13.88 10.41 -13.47
C LYS A 87 13.13 9.47 -14.39
N LEU A 88 12.82 8.25 -13.92
CA LEU A 88 12.02 7.28 -14.67
C LEU A 88 10.62 7.81 -14.99
N LEU A 89 9.95 8.47 -14.03
CA LEU A 89 8.64 9.10 -14.25
C LEU A 89 8.67 10.29 -15.20
N THR A 90 9.84 10.87 -15.42
CA THR A 90 10.04 11.91 -16.44
C THR A 90 10.17 11.28 -17.84
N GLU A 91 10.84 10.16 -17.94
CA GLU A 91 11.01 9.38 -19.18
C GLU A 91 9.75 8.58 -19.54
N HIS A 92 9.08 8.03 -18.54
CA HIS A 92 7.83 7.24 -18.63
C HIS A 92 6.74 7.85 -17.76
N PRO A 93 6.00 8.86 -18.24
CA PRO A 93 4.98 9.57 -17.45
C PRO A 93 3.72 8.69 -17.26
N VAL A 94 3.75 7.80 -16.30
CA VAL A 94 2.68 6.85 -15.98
C VAL A 94 1.88 7.24 -14.75
N ASP A 95 0.72 6.60 -14.57
CA ASP A 95 -0.12 6.74 -13.38
C ASP A 95 0.42 5.92 -12.21
N VAL A 96 1.07 4.78 -12.51
CA VAL A 96 1.68 3.89 -11.52
C VAL A 96 3.07 3.46 -11.98
N LEU A 97 4.09 3.80 -11.20
CA LEU A 97 5.43 3.24 -11.32
C LEU A 97 5.64 2.21 -10.21
N HIS A 98 5.89 0.95 -10.56
CA HIS A 98 6.11 -0.15 -9.62
C HIS A 98 7.60 -0.56 -9.65
N PHE A 99 8.23 -0.65 -8.50
CA PHE A 99 9.65 -0.94 -8.37
C PHE A 99 9.92 -2.08 -7.38
N GLY A 100 11.10 -2.69 -7.52
CA GLY A 100 11.48 -3.86 -6.75
C GLY A 100 11.69 -3.60 -5.27
N THR A 101 11.64 -4.69 -4.50
CA THR A 101 11.73 -4.70 -3.04
C THR A 101 12.89 -5.57 -2.56
N VAL A 102 13.63 -5.12 -1.55
CA VAL A 102 14.58 -5.91 -0.78
C VAL A 102 13.83 -6.46 0.43
N LEU A 103 13.72 -7.77 0.55
CA LEU A 103 13.09 -8.43 1.69
C LEU A 103 14.08 -8.61 2.83
N HIS A 104 13.75 -8.08 4.01
CA HIS A 104 14.42 -8.34 5.26
C HIS A 104 13.52 -9.20 6.15
N ALA A 105 13.98 -10.37 6.54
CA ALA A 105 13.23 -11.28 7.40
C ALA A 105 14.13 -11.79 8.52
N ASN A 106 13.55 -11.93 9.72
CA ASN A 106 14.26 -12.54 10.83
C ASN A 106 14.42 -14.06 10.65
N GLU A 107 15.22 -14.69 11.49
CA GLU A 107 15.54 -16.13 11.41
C GLU A 107 14.31 -17.05 11.63
N ASN A 108 13.26 -16.53 12.25
CA ASN A 108 12.04 -17.29 12.56
C ASN A 108 11.07 -17.39 11.38
N VAL A 109 11.29 -16.63 10.32
CA VAL A 109 10.46 -16.65 9.11
C VAL A 109 10.90 -17.81 8.22
N SER A 110 9.97 -18.69 7.84
CA SER A 110 10.27 -19.83 6.97
C SER A 110 10.72 -19.38 5.58
N ASP A 111 11.55 -20.19 4.93
CA ASP A 111 12.03 -19.90 3.58
C ASP A 111 10.89 -19.93 2.55
N ASP A 112 9.88 -20.76 2.76
CA ASP A 112 8.68 -20.79 1.91
C ASP A 112 7.94 -19.47 1.95
N LEU A 113 7.75 -18.88 3.15
CA LEU A 113 7.13 -17.56 3.30
C LEU A 113 7.99 -16.46 2.69
N LYS A 114 9.32 -16.48 2.89
CA LYS A 114 10.24 -15.52 2.25
C LYS A 114 10.15 -15.59 0.73
N ASN A 115 10.15 -16.78 0.16
CA ASN A 115 10.03 -16.99 -1.28
C ASN A 115 8.67 -16.51 -1.81
N TRP A 116 7.59 -16.81 -1.09
CA TRP A 116 6.25 -16.37 -1.46
C TRP A 116 6.17 -14.84 -1.46
N VAL A 117 6.62 -14.17 -0.38
CA VAL A 117 6.60 -12.69 -0.27
C VAL A 117 7.49 -12.06 -1.34
N THR A 118 8.68 -12.61 -1.60
CA THR A 118 9.58 -12.11 -2.64
C THR A 118 8.91 -12.17 -4.02
N ASN A 119 8.28 -13.29 -4.36
CA ASN A 119 7.58 -13.45 -5.62
C ASN A 119 6.36 -12.51 -5.71
N PHE A 120 5.61 -12.40 -4.61
CA PHE A 120 4.45 -11.52 -4.51
C PHE A 120 4.82 -10.05 -4.74
N LEU A 121 5.92 -9.55 -4.15
CA LEU A 121 6.37 -8.17 -4.27
C LEU A 121 7.21 -7.88 -5.53
N THR A 122 7.36 -8.87 -6.43
CA THR A 122 8.11 -8.69 -7.68
C THR A 122 7.26 -7.96 -8.71
N PRO A 123 7.74 -6.80 -9.24
CA PRO A 123 7.03 -6.06 -10.28
C PRO A 123 6.88 -6.88 -11.59
N TYR A 124 5.84 -6.61 -12.34
CA TYR A 124 5.83 -6.92 -13.76
C TYR A 124 6.74 -5.91 -14.48
N GLU A 125 7.78 -6.38 -15.16
CA GLU A 125 8.74 -5.52 -15.87
C GLU A 125 8.14 -5.03 -17.19
N GLY A 126 8.14 -3.71 -17.40
CA GLY A 126 7.65 -3.05 -18.62
C GLY A 126 6.31 -2.35 -18.45
N GLU A 127 5.72 -2.00 -19.57
CA GLU A 127 4.50 -1.18 -19.65
C GLU A 127 3.22 -2.04 -19.67
N LEU A 128 2.18 -1.56 -19.00
CA LEU A 128 0.82 -2.09 -19.11
C LEU A 128 -0.17 -0.93 -19.26
N GLU A 129 -1.16 -1.14 -20.11
CA GLU A 129 -2.25 -0.19 -20.33
C GLU A 129 -3.61 -0.88 -20.26
N GLY A 130 -4.67 -0.08 -20.17
CA GLY A 130 -6.05 -0.53 -20.23
C GLY A 130 -6.61 -0.96 -18.88
N ASN A 131 -7.20 -2.15 -18.78
CA ASN A 131 -7.83 -2.63 -17.55
C ASN A 131 -6.79 -3.16 -16.55
N LEU A 132 -6.22 -2.27 -15.73
CA LEU A 132 -5.21 -2.63 -14.74
C LEU A 132 -5.77 -3.50 -13.60
N ILE A 133 -7.08 -3.41 -13.31
CA ILE A 133 -7.73 -4.32 -12.35
C ILE A 133 -7.65 -5.76 -12.85
N GLU A 134 -7.95 -6.01 -14.13
CA GLU A 134 -7.81 -7.34 -14.73
C GLU A 134 -6.38 -7.83 -14.66
N LYS A 135 -5.41 -6.97 -15.00
CA LYS A 135 -3.98 -7.31 -14.97
C LYS A 135 -3.51 -7.75 -13.59
N CYS A 136 -3.99 -7.10 -12.53
CA CYS A 136 -3.64 -7.44 -11.15
C CYS A 136 -4.43 -8.63 -10.61
N PHE A 137 -5.77 -8.56 -10.62
CA PHE A 137 -6.61 -9.51 -9.88
C PHE A 137 -6.97 -10.78 -10.65
N VAL A 138 -6.91 -10.76 -11.98
CA VAL A 138 -7.25 -11.88 -12.85
C VAL A 138 -6.02 -12.51 -13.48
N ASP A 139 -5.18 -11.69 -14.12
CA ASP A 139 -3.96 -12.15 -14.80
C ASP A 139 -2.76 -12.33 -13.85
N GLU A 140 -2.86 -11.82 -12.62
CA GLU A 140 -1.83 -11.88 -11.54
C GLU A 140 -0.45 -11.40 -12.00
N LYS A 141 -0.41 -10.36 -12.85
CA LYS A 141 0.85 -9.84 -13.39
C LYS A 141 1.69 -9.07 -12.36
N PHE A 142 1.05 -8.48 -11.34
CA PHE A 142 1.70 -7.76 -10.26
C PHE A 142 0.82 -7.77 -9.01
N ASP A 143 1.42 -7.45 -7.87
CA ASP A 143 0.77 -7.48 -6.55
C ASP A 143 -0.13 -6.27 -6.29
N PHE A 144 -0.94 -6.38 -5.23
CA PHE A 144 -1.81 -5.31 -4.71
C PHE A 144 -1.20 -4.53 -3.53
N ASN A 145 0.10 -4.65 -3.27
CA ASN A 145 0.76 -3.81 -2.28
C ASN A 145 0.81 -2.36 -2.77
N ILE A 146 0.60 -1.40 -1.90
CA ILE A 146 0.60 0.02 -2.27
C ILE A 146 1.95 0.72 -2.01
N THR A 147 2.86 0.10 -1.25
CA THR A 147 4.08 0.75 -0.74
C THR A 147 5.24 0.77 -1.72
N ASN A 148 5.47 -0.29 -2.50
CA ASN A 148 6.55 -0.35 -3.49
C ASN A 148 6.15 0.27 -4.84
N LYS A 149 5.34 1.33 -4.80
CA LYS A 149 4.81 2.02 -5.98
C LYS A 149 4.82 3.53 -5.79
N ILE A 150 5.00 4.24 -6.90
CA ILE A 150 4.70 5.67 -6.98
C ILE A 150 3.41 5.84 -7.78
N TRP A 151 2.55 6.68 -7.26
CA TRP A 151 1.22 6.95 -7.79
C TRP A 151 1.13 8.39 -8.28
N ARG A 152 0.49 8.63 -9.42
CA ARG A 152 0.07 9.96 -9.78
C ARG A 152 -0.96 10.46 -8.76
N ARG A 153 -0.75 11.66 -8.18
CA ARG A 153 -1.60 12.17 -7.10
C ARG A 153 -3.07 12.26 -7.49
N GLU A 154 -3.38 12.66 -8.72
CA GLU A 154 -4.76 12.74 -9.21
C GLU A 154 -5.48 11.37 -9.15
N VAL A 155 -4.77 10.27 -9.42
CA VAL A 155 -5.32 8.90 -9.28
C VAL A 155 -5.64 8.61 -7.81
N CYS A 156 -4.74 9.01 -6.89
CA CYS A 156 -4.99 8.85 -5.46
C CYS A 156 -6.18 9.70 -5.01
N GLU A 157 -6.28 10.96 -5.42
CA GLU A 157 -7.39 11.84 -5.07
C GLU A 157 -8.74 11.26 -5.51
N GLU A 158 -8.85 10.79 -6.75
CA GLU A 158 -10.05 10.15 -7.27
C GLU A 158 -10.41 8.85 -6.52
N ALA A 159 -9.42 8.00 -6.27
CA ALA A 159 -9.62 6.75 -5.55
C ALA A 159 -10.07 7.01 -4.11
N PHE A 160 -9.31 7.82 -3.37
CA PHE A 160 -9.57 8.07 -1.95
C PHE A 160 -10.82 8.90 -1.68
N ALA A 161 -11.27 9.74 -2.62
CA ALA A 161 -12.57 10.41 -2.55
C ALA A 161 -13.76 9.43 -2.60
N ASN A 162 -13.55 8.21 -3.07
CA ASN A 162 -14.55 7.16 -3.16
C ASN A 162 -14.39 6.04 -2.12
N VAL A 163 -13.35 6.10 -1.28
CA VAL A 163 -13.17 5.16 -0.16
C VAL A 163 -14.23 5.43 0.91
N GLU A 164 -14.95 4.39 1.31
CA GLU A 164 -15.86 4.49 2.45
C GLU A 164 -15.07 4.62 3.75
N GLN A 165 -15.41 5.61 4.56
CA GLN A 165 -14.72 5.91 5.82
C GLN A 165 -15.17 4.97 6.95
N ILE A 166 -14.84 3.70 6.78
CA ILE A 166 -15.09 2.67 7.79
C ILE A 166 -13.76 2.23 8.42
N ARG A 167 -13.83 1.54 9.53
CA ARG A 167 -12.68 0.88 10.14
C ARG A 167 -12.55 -0.52 9.54
N LEU A 168 -11.74 -0.67 8.49
CA LEU A 168 -11.38 -1.97 7.94
C LEU A 168 -10.11 -2.48 8.64
N VAL A 169 -10.17 -3.67 9.23
CA VAL A 169 -9.07 -4.21 10.04
C VAL A 169 -8.14 -5.10 9.22
N ALA A 170 -8.64 -5.67 8.13
CA ALA A 170 -7.86 -6.49 7.19
C ALA A 170 -8.29 -6.21 5.75
N SER A 171 -7.39 -6.45 4.80
CA SER A 171 -7.60 -6.23 3.35
C SER A 171 -7.88 -4.78 2.95
N GLU A 172 -7.56 -3.80 3.82
CA GLU A 172 -7.67 -2.38 3.49
C GLU A 172 -6.78 -2.00 2.31
N ASP A 173 -5.57 -2.55 2.24
CA ASP A 173 -4.64 -2.35 1.12
C ASP A 173 -5.23 -2.86 -0.19
N ARG A 174 -5.80 -4.07 -0.17
CA ARG A 174 -6.42 -4.69 -1.33
C ARG A 174 -7.63 -3.88 -1.82
N TYR A 175 -8.44 -3.36 -0.88
CA TYR A 175 -9.58 -2.49 -1.19
C TYR A 175 -9.13 -1.18 -1.83
N ILE A 176 -8.18 -0.45 -1.19
CA ILE A 176 -7.64 0.79 -1.74
C ILE A 176 -7.01 0.53 -3.11
N PHE A 177 -6.24 -0.56 -3.24
CA PHE A 177 -5.56 -0.91 -4.48
C PHE A 177 -6.54 -1.14 -5.62
N PHE A 178 -7.68 -1.79 -5.37
CA PHE A 178 -8.73 -1.95 -6.38
C PHE A 178 -9.22 -0.60 -6.90
N LEU A 179 -9.48 0.35 -5.99
CA LEU A 179 -9.93 1.69 -6.38
C LEU A 179 -8.84 2.47 -7.12
N LEU A 180 -7.58 2.38 -6.69
CA LEU A 180 -6.45 2.98 -7.40
C LEU A 180 -6.35 2.45 -8.83
N MET A 181 -6.44 1.13 -9.02
CA MET A 181 -6.41 0.52 -10.36
C MET A 181 -7.64 0.84 -11.22
N TYR A 182 -8.78 1.16 -10.60
CA TYR A 182 -9.97 1.61 -11.33
C TYR A 182 -9.75 2.96 -12.03
N TYR A 183 -9.00 3.88 -11.39
CA TYR A 183 -8.73 5.22 -11.91
C TYR A 183 -7.42 5.28 -12.71
N ALA A 184 -6.44 4.45 -12.43
CA ALA A 184 -5.19 4.39 -13.18
C ALA A 184 -5.39 3.81 -14.58
N LYS A 185 -4.68 4.35 -15.56
CA LYS A 185 -4.80 3.97 -17.00
C LYS A 185 -3.58 3.24 -17.51
N ASN A 186 -2.42 3.53 -16.92
CA ASN A 186 -1.14 2.99 -17.35
C ASN A 186 -0.22 2.71 -16.16
N TYR A 187 0.67 1.77 -16.36
CA TYR A 187 1.59 1.23 -15.38
C TYR A 187 2.94 1.02 -16.06
N TYR A 188 3.99 1.29 -15.34
CA TYR A 188 5.36 0.92 -15.69
C TYR A 188 6.02 0.21 -14.52
N GLY A 189 6.63 -0.94 -14.77
CA GLY A 189 7.31 -1.73 -13.74
C GLY A 189 8.77 -1.93 -14.05
N ILE A 190 9.60 -1.86 -13.01
CA ILE A 190 11.04 -2.08 -13.03
C ILE A 190 11.44 -3.04 -11.91
N ILE A 191 12.49 -3.81 -12.10
CA ILE A 191 12.98 -4.79 -11.11
C ILE A 191 14.01 -4.24 -10.14
N GLU A 192 14.53 -3.03 -10.40
CA GLU A 192 15.44 -2.32 -9.50
C GLU A 192 14.79 -2.09 -8.14
N LYS A 193 15.58 -2.32 -7.08
CA LYS A 193 15.07 -2.41 -5.71
C LYS A 193 15.35 -1.12 -4.95
N TYR A 194 14.27 -0.43 -4.58
CA TYR A 194 14.34 0.83 -3.82
C TYR A 194 13.59 0.79 -2.48
N TYR A 195 12.75 -0.21 -2.26
CA TYR A 195 11.98 -0.39 -1.03
C TYR A 195 12.56 -1.53 -0.20
N ASN A 196 12.80 -1.30 1.09
CA ASN A 196 13.27 -2.29 2.03
C ASN A 196 12.12 -2.72 2.94
N TYR A 197 11.59 -3.91 2.69
CA TYR A 197 10.44 -4.49 3.39
C TYR A 197 10.89 -5.38 4.55
N ASN A 198 10.43 -5.07 5.77
CA ASN A 198 10.75 -5.83 6.98
C ASN A 198 9.64 -6.83 7.31
N LEU A 199 9.81 -8.07 6.88
CA LEU A 199 8.84 -9.15 7.12
C LEU A 199 8.89 -9.65 8.56
N GLY A 200 7.72 -9.77 9.19
CA GLY A 200 7.55 -10.36 10.52
C GLY A 200 7.66 -9.35 11.68
N ILE A 201 7.64 -8.03 11.41
CA ILE A 201 7.62 -6.97 12.42
C ILE A 201 6.21 -6.37 12.57
N GLY A 202 5.43 -6.31 11.50
CA GLY A 202 4.08 -5.71 11.47
C GLY A 202 2.98 -6.58 12.09
N VAL A 203 1.78 -6.01 12.18
CA VAL A 203 0.58 -6.62 12.79
C VAL A 203 0.07 -7.85 12.01
N THR A 204 0.37 -7.94 10.71
CA THR A 204 -0.16 -8.96 9.79
C THR A 204 0.82 -10.08 9.45
N GLY A 205 2.09 -9.97 9.86
CA GLY A 205 3.18 -10.88 9.46
C GLY A 205 3.35 -12.14 10.31
N GLY A 206 2.41 -12.49 11.18
CA GLY A 206 2.51 -13.64 12.08
C GLY A 206 1.50 -14.75 11.78
N ASP A 207 1.79 -15.97 12.30
CA ASP A 207 0.84 -17.07 12.31
C ASP A 207 -0.44 -16.68 13.07
N ILE A 208 -1.59 -17.16 12.60
CA ILE A 208 -2.85 -16.99 13.32
C ILE A 208 -2.88 -17.97 14.49
N LEU A 209 -2.66 -17.44 15.69
CA LEU A 209 -2.56 -18.23 16.92
C LEU A 209 -3.83 -18.25 17.75
N SER A 210 -4.83 -17.41 17.43
CA SER A 210 -6.06 -17.29 18.21
C SER A 210 -7.30 -17.10 17.33
N LEU A 211 -8.48 -17.41 17.91
CA LEU A 211 -9.77 -17.16 17.27
C LEU A 211 -9.98 -15.67 16.95
N ASP A 212 -9.58 -14.77 17.86
CA ASP A 212 -9.67 -13.32 17.67
C ASP A 212 -8.86 -12.85 16.44
N GLN A 213 -7.65 -13.39 16.26
CA GLN A 213 -6.83 -13.08 15.07
C GLN A 213 -7.46 -13.63 13.79
N PHE A 214 -8.08 -14.82 13.85
CA PHE A 214 -8.82 -15.39 12.73
C PHE A 214 -10.03 -14.55 12.37
N GLU A 215 -10.84 -14.13 13.36
CA GLU A 215 -12.01 -13.25 13.14
C GLU A 215 -11.59 -11.91 12.55
N LYS A 216 -10.50 -11.30 13.06
CA LYS A 216 -9.92 -10.07 12.47
C LYS A 216 -9.53 -10.26 11.01
N ARG A 217 -8.92 -11.38 10.66
CA ARG A 217 -8.55 -11.67 9.26
C ARG A 217 -9.77 -11.89 8.38
N CYS A 218 -10.77 -12.63 8.88
CA CYS A 218 -12.04 -12.84 8.17
C CYS A 218 -12.84 -11.53 7.97
N SER A 219 -12.63 -10.51 8.82
CA SER A 219 -13.27 -9.20 8.63
C SER A 219 -12.86 -8.55 7.30
N GLY A 220 -11.76 -8.97 6.69
CA GLY A 220 -11.35 -8.56 5.35
C GLY A 220 -12.37 -8.90 4.25
N ALA A 221 -13.29 -9.84 4.50
CA ALA A 221 -14.41 -10.12 3.58
C ALA A 221 -15.29 -8.89 3.32
N GLU A 222 -15.34 -7.93 4.25
CA GLU A 222 -16.04 -6.65 4.07
C GLU A 222 -15.48 -5.85 2.89
N ALA A 223 -14.19 -5.98 2.59
CA ALA A 223 -13.56 -5.33 1.43
C ALA A 223 -14.25 -5.72 0.10
N SER A 224 -14.75 -6.96 -0.01
CA SER A 224 -15.50 -7.42 -1.19
C SER A 224 -16.82 -6.71 -1.37
N GLU A 225 -17.54 -6.47 -0.27
CA GLU A 225 -18.79 -5.72 -0.30
C GLU A 225 -18.55 -4.22 -0.57
N LEU A 226 -17.45 -3.65 -0.06
CA LEU A 226 -17.04 -2.28 -0.35
C LEU A 226 -16.74 -2.09 -1.84
N VAL A 227 -16.00 -3.00 -2.46
CA VAL A 227 -15.73 -2.98 -3.91
C VAL A 227 -17.04 -3.07 -4.71
N LYS A 228 -17.94 -3.97 -4.31
CA LYS A 228 -19.24 -4.11 -4.97
C LYS A 228 -20.06 -2.82 -4.89
N ARG A 229 -20.20 -2.22 -3.69
CA ARG A 229 -20.91 -0.94 -3.52
C ARG A 229 -20.28 0.19 -4.33
N PHE A 230 -18.96 0.24 -4.39
CA PHE A 230 -18.24 1.20 -5.24
C PHE A 230 -18.59 1.02 -6.73
N LEU A 231 -18.57 -0.20 -7.24
CA LEU A 231 -18.90 -0.49 -8.63
C LEU A 231 -20.39 -0.24 -8.96
N GLU A 232 -21.29 -0.48 -8.01
CA GLU A 232 -22.71 -0.12 -8.15
C GLU A 232 -22.89 1.41 -8.20
N LYS A 233 -22.24 2.14 -7.27
CA LYS A 233 -22.26 3.61 -7.22
C LYS A 233 -21.76 4.25 -8.52
N THR A 234 -20.72 3.67 -9.12
CA THR A 234 -20.13 4.16 -10.39
C THR A 234 -20.85 3.63 -11.63
N GLY A 235 -21.85 2.77 -11.48
CA GLY A 235 -22.56 2.13 -12.61
C GLY A 235 -21.68 1.17 -13.40
N SER A 236 -20.60 0.67 -12.84
CA SER A 236 -19.58 -0.13 -13.53
C SER A 236 -19.57 -1.62 -13.13
N ILE A 237 -20.54 -2.07 -12.31
CA ILE A 237 -20.58 -3.45 -11.78
C ILE A 237 -20.59 -4.51 -12.89
N GLU A 238 -21.32 -4.31 -13.98
CA GLU A 238 -21.34 -5.25 -15.08
C GLU A 238 -20.03 -5.28 -15.87
N LYS A 239 -19.39 -4.12 -16.02
CA LYS A 239 -18.09 -3.99 -16.69
C LYS A 239 -16.98 -4.75 -15.95
N PHE A 240 -16.98 -4.70 -14.62
CA PHE A 240 -15.94 -5.30 -13.77
C PHE A 240 -16.43 -6.53 -12.99
N ARG A 241 -17.44 -7.24 -13.49
CA ARG A 241 -18.03 -8.42 -12.85
C ARG A 241 -17.00 -9.54 -12.61
N LYS A 242 -16.14 -9.80 -13.58
CA LYS A 242 -15.10 -10.84 -13.51
C LYS A 242 -14.06 -10.48 -12.45
N GLU A 243 -13.58 -9.25 -12.48
CA GLU A 243 -12.53 -8.73 -11.60
C GLU A 243 -13.01 -8.67 -10.15
N SER A 244 -14.21 -8.15 -9.92
CA SER A 244 -14.80 -8.10 -8.57
C SER A 244 -15.05 -9.48 -7.99
N LYS A 245 -15.44 -10.46 -8.83
CA LYS A 245 -15.55 -11.85 -8.42
C LYS A 245 -14.18 -12.43 -8.04
N CYS A 246 -13.15 -12.28 -8.88
CA CYS A 246 -11.80 -12.75 -8.58
C CYS A 246 -11.26 -12.09 -7.29
N PHE A 247 -11.53 -10.80 -7.09
CA PHE A 247 -11.20 -10.09 -5.84
C PHE A 247 -11.83 -10.76 -4.62
N ALA A 248 -13.14 -11.03 -4.67
CA ALA A 248 -13.87 -11.68 -3.59
C ALA A 248 -13.40 -13.12 -3.34
N ASP A 249 -13.21 -13.90 -4.41
CA ASP A 249 -12.75 -15.29 -4.33
C ASP A 249 -11.36 -15.38 -3.65
N LYS A 250 -10.45 -14.45 -3.95
CA LYS A 250 -9.12 -14.39 -3.30
C LYS A 250 -9.21 -14.07 -1.81
N ILE A 251 -10.08 -13.16 -1.38
CA ILE A 251 -10.28 -12.88 0.05
C ILE A 251 -10.87 -14.09 0.78
N LEU A 252 -11.87 -14.74 0.17
CA LEU A 252 -12.45 -15.96 0.73
C LEU A 252 -11.42 -17.07 0.85
N TRP A 253 -10.55 -17.23 -0.16
CA TRP A 253 -9.48 -18.21 -0.15
C TRP A 253 -8.49 -17.96 0.98
N ASP A 254 -8.09 -16.71 1.21
CA ASP A 254 -7.23 -16.34 2.34
C ASP A 254 -7.85 -16.70 3.69
N CYS A 255 -9.18 -16.52 3.85
CA CYS A 255 -9.89 -16.93 5.07
C CYS A 255 -9.90 -18.44 5.23
N VAL A 256 -10.12 -19.21 4.15
CA VAL A 256 -10.15 -20.68 4.17
C VAL A 256 -8.75 -21.26 4.46
N ASP A 257 -7.72 -20.71 3.82
CA ASP A 257 -6.32 -21.12 4.03
C ASP A 257 -5.90 -20.88 5.48
N CYS A 258 -6.27 -19.75 6.05
CA CYS A 258 -6.07 -19.47 7.47
C CYS A 258 -6.75 -20.48 8.41
N TRP A 259 -7.88 -21.05 7.99
CA TRP A 259 -8.58 -22.08 8.76
C TRP A 259 -7.91 -23.46 8.66
N HIS A 260 -7.42 -23.83 7.47
CA HIS A 260 -6.82 -25.15 7.21
C HIS A 260 -5.41 -25.31 7.82
N ASN A 261 -4.69 -24.21 8.00
CA ASN A 261 -3.34 -24.20 8.55
C ASN A 261 -3.30 -24.12 10.10
N LYS A 262 -4.43 -24.40 10.77
CA LYS A 262 -4.57 -24.61 12.22
C LYS A 262 -4.72 -26.09 12.55
#